data_951124d4852594be59f99f5a1f138037
#
_entry.id   951124d4852594be59f99f5a1f138037
#
_cell.length_a   1.000
_cell.length_b   1.000
_cell.length_c   1.000
_cell.angle_alpha   90.00
_cell.angle_beta   90.00
_cell.angle_gamma   90.00
#
_symmetry.space_group_name_H-M   'P 1'
#
loop_
_entity.id
_entity.type
_entity.pdbx_description
1 polymer ?
#
loop_
_entity_poly.entity_id
_entity_poly.type
_entity_poly.pdbx_seq_one_letter_code
_entity_poly.pdbx_strand_id
1 'polypeptide(L)'
;GQIEQTFAASAPNGRIALIGGLAGALTSAPNMFGLIAKNLTLKGITSGSRAMLADLMELVVRAGIEPVIDRTFDFDEAGQACAHLDGGGHIGKVLIRN
;
A
#
# COMPACT_ATOMS: atom_id res chain seq x y z
N GLY A 1 -17.98 5.75 -3.53
CA GLY A 1 -16.67 5.69 -2.82
C GLY A 1 -15.53 5.41 -3.79
N GLN A 2 -14.28 5.38 -3.31
CA GLN A 2 -13.10 5.17 -4.16
C GLN A 2 -13.12 3.84 -4.92
N ILE A 3 -13.67 2.79 -4.33
CA ILE A 3 -13.72 1.47 -4.97
C ILE A 3 -14.61 1.46 -6.22
N GLU A 4 -15.69 2.21 -6.22
CA GLU A 4 -16.60 2.35 -7.38
C GLU A 4 -15.92 3.12 -8.51
N GLN A 5 -15.13 4.15 -8.18
CA GLN A 5 -14.29 4.86 -9.14
C GLN A 5 -13.23 3.94 -9.75
N THR A 6 -12.65 3.06 -8.93
CA THR A 6 -11.70 2.04 -9.39
C THR A 6 -12.36 1.07 -10.37
N PHE A 7 -13.58 0.61 -10.09
CA PHE A 7 -14.33 -0.22 -11.03
C PHE A 7 -14.62 0.53 -12.36
N ALA A 8 -15.01 1.80 -12.26
CA ALA A 8 -15.28 2.61 -13.45
C ALA A 8 -14.03 2.83 -14.31
N ALA A 9 -12.87 3.05 -13.69
CA ALA A 9 -11.61 3.26 -14.37
C ALA A 9 -10.96 1.99 -14.93
N SER A 10 -11.36 0.80 -14.45
CA SER A 10 -10.78 -0.48 -14.86
C SER A 10 -11.23 -0.87 -16.28
N ALA A 11 -10.32 -1.45 -17.06
CA ALA A 11 -10.65 -2.08 -18.33
C ALA A 11 -11.45 -3.38 -18.10
N PRO A 12 -12.26 -3.83 -19.08
CA PRO A 12 -12.89 -5.15 -19.02
C PRO A 12 -11.87 -6.26 -18.77
N ASN A 13 -12.23 -7.25 -17.96
CA ASN A 13 -11.35 -8.33 -17.47
C ASN A 13 -10.16 -7.83 -16.63
N GLY A 14 -10.20 -6.60 -16.14
CA GLY A 14 -9.16 -5.99 -15.32
C GLY A 14 -8.99 -6.69 -13.96
N ARG A 15 -7.82 -6.50 -13.36
CA ARG A 15 -7.47 -7.05 -12.05
C ARG A 15 -7.24 -5.92 -11.07
N ILE A 16 -7.89 -5.97 -9.94
CA ILE A 16 -7.81 -4.96 -8.87
C ILE A 16 -7.22 -5.63 -7.63
N ALA A 17 -6.13 -5.06 -7.12
CA ALA A 17 -5.55 -5.43 -5.83
C ALA A 17 -6.14 -4.52 -4.74
N LEU A 18 -6.82 -5.10 -3.75
CA LEU A 18 -7.32 -4.39 -2.59
C LEU A 18 -6.27 -4.45 -1.47
N ILE A 19 -5.56 -3.34 -1.26
CA ILE A 19 -4.42 -3.24 -0.35
C ILE A 19 -4.76 -2.27 0.77
N GLY A 20 -4.78 -2.78 2.00
CA GLY A 20 -4.98 -1.96 3.19
C GLY A 20 -6.38 -1.37 3.34
N GLY A 21 -6.57 -0.64 4.42
CA GLY A 21 -7.85 -0.03 4.80
C GLY A 21 -7.68 1.18 5.73
N LEU A 22 -6.50 1.84 5.70
CA LEU A 22 -6.17 2.93 6.63
C LEU A 22 -7.08 4.16 6.48
N ALA A 23 -7.66 4.36 5.30
CA ALA A 23 -8.61 5.46 5.07
C ALA A 23 -10.01 5.21 5.68
N GLY A 24 -10.15 4.17 6.46
CA GLY A 24 -11.40 3.76 7.12
C GLY A 24 -11.93 2.43 6.59
N ALA A 25 -12.72 1.76 7.43
CA ALA A 25 -13.44 0.55 7.02
C ALA A 25 -14.47 0.90 5.94
N LEU A 26 -14.85 -0.08 5.13
CA LEU A 26 -15.99 0.02 4.23
C LEU A 26 -17.25 0.28 5.08
N THR A 27 -17.60 1.54 5.23
CA THR A 27 -18.74 1.97 6.07
C THR A 27 -20.09 1.73 5.40
N SER A 28 -20.08 1.46 4.08
CA SER A 28 -21.25 1.06 3.30
C SER A 28 -20.83 0.02 2.27
N ALA A 29 -21.74 -0.89 1.91
CA ALA A 29 -21.52 -1.84 0.83
C ALA A 29 -21.38 -1.06 -0.49
N PRO A 30 -20.27 -1.23 -1.23
CA PRO A 30 -20.10 -0.58 -2.51
C PRO A 30 -21.04 -1.18 -3.56
N ASN A 31 -21.39 -0.40 -4.57
CA ASN A 31 -22.12 -0.92 -5.72
C ASN A 31 -21.20 -1.84 -6.55
N MET A 32 -21.46 -3.16 -6.45
CA MET A 32 -20.65 -4.19 -7.11
C MET A 32 -21.01 -4.38 -8.60
N PHE A 33 -21.95 -3.64 -9.13
CA PHE A 33 -22.38 -3.80 -10.53
C PHE A 33 -21.22 -3.61 -11.52
N GLY A 34 -20.33 -2.64 -11.27
CA GLY A 34 -19.16 -2.41 -12.12
C GLY A 34 -18.20 -3.61 -12.16
N LEU A 35 -18.09 -4.37 -11.06
CA LEU A 35 -17.29 -5.60 -11.00
C LEU A 35 -17.87 -6.66 -11.96
N ILE A 36 -19.19 -6.83 -11.93
CA ILE A 36 -19.90 -7.83 -12.76
C ILE A 36 -19.90 -7.40 -14.23
N ALA A 37 -20.28 -6.15 -14.51
CA ALA A 37 -20.43 -5.63 -15.86
C ALA A 37 -19.14 -5.68 -16.70
N LYS A 38 -17.99 -5.67 -16.04
CA LYS A 38 -16.67 -5.69 -16.70
C LYS A 38 -15.87 -6.98 -16.46
N ASN A 39 -16.46 -8.00 -15.85
CA ASN A 39 -15.75 -9.24 -15.48
C ASN A 39 -14.44 -8.98 -14.70
N LEU A 40 -14.48 -8.05 -13.73
CA LEU A 40 -13.28 -7.68 -12.98
C LEU A 40 -12.94 -8.76 -11.93
N THR A 41 -11.65 -8.93 -11.67
CA THR A 41 -11.16 -9.71 -10.53
C THR A 41 -10.72 -8.76 -9.41
N LEU A 42 -11.35 -8.88 -8.25
CA LEU A 42 -10.97 -8.17 -7.03
C LEU A 42 -10.29 -9.14 -6.07
N LYS A 43 -9.03 -8.86 -5.72
CA LYS A 43 -8.25 -9.71 -4.81
C LYS A 43 -7.70 -8.91 -3.64
N GLY A 44 -8.01 -9.34 -2.42
CA GLY A 44 -7.36 -8.82 -1.21
C GLY A 44 -5.89 -9.23 -1.17
N ILE A 45 -5.03 -8.30 -0.80
CA ILE A 45 -3.60 -8.52 -0.61
C ILE A 45 -3.23 -8.06 0.79
N THR A 46 -2.55 -8.94 1.52
CA THR A 46 -1.94 -8.66 2.82
C THR A 46 -0.42 -8.65 2.70
N SER A 47 0.27 -8.69 3.82
CA SER A 47 1.74 -8.73 3.89
C SER A 47 2.32 -9.92 3.12
N GLY A 48 3.54 -9.77 2.65
CA GLY A 48 4.31 -10.86 2.04
C GLY A 48 5.01 -11.75 3.08
N SER A 49 5.55 -12.87 2.62
CA SER A 49 6.38 -13.75 3.42
C SER A 49 7.81 -13.21 3.57
N ARG A 50 8.59 -13.78 4.52
CA ARG A 50 10.02 -13.49 4.65
C ARG A 50 10.79 -13.78 3.35
N ALA A 51 10.45 -14.86 2.66
CA ALA A 51 11.08 -15.22 1.39
C ALA A 51 10.83 -14.14 0.33
N MET A 52 9.59 -13.67 0.18
CA MET A 52 9.24 -12.58 -0.74
C MET A 52 9.99 -11.28 -0.40
N LEU A 53 10.22 -10.99 0.88
CA LEU A 53 11.02 -9.83 1.28
C LEU A 53 12.49 -10.02 0.87
N ALA A 54 13.06 -11.20 1.05
CA ALA A 54 14.43 -11.50 0.64
C ALA A 54 14.60 -11.34 -0.88
N ASP A 55 13.70 -11.90 -1.67
CA ASP A 55 13.69 -11.77 -3.14
C ASP A 55 13.56 -10.30 -3.57
N LEU A 56 12.70 -9.52 -2.88
CA LEU A 56 12.55 -8.09 -3.13
C LEU A 56 13.86 -7.33 -2.86
N MET A 57 14.54 -7.62 -1.73
CA MET A 57 15.79 -6.96 -1.39
C MET A 57 16.89 -7.26 -2.42
N GLU A 58 16.95 -8.50 -2.90
CA GLU A 58 17.88 -8.91 -3.97
C GLU A 58 17.61 -8.12 -5.27
N LEU A 59 16.33 -8.00 -5.64
CA LEU A 59 15.91 -7.22 -6.80
C LEU A 59 16.29 -5.74 -6.65
N VAL A 60 16.01 -5.13 -5.50
CA VAL A 60 16.32 -3.72 -5.20
C VAL A 60 17.82 -3.45 -5.38
N VAL A 61 18.67 -4.29 -4.80
CA VAL A 61 20.12 -4.17 -4.91
C VAL A 61 20.58 -4.35 -6.35
N ARG A 62 20.13 -5.41 -7.03
CA ARG A 62 20.52 -5.72 -8.41
C ARG A 62 20.09 -4.65 -9.41
N ALA A 63 18.93 -4.06 -9.21
CA ALA A 63 18.38 -3.03 -10.09
C ALA A 63 18.84 -1.60 -9.74
N GLY A 64 19.62 -1.42 -8.67
CA GLY A 64 20.06 -0.12 -8.20
C GLY A 64 18.91 0.80 -7.80
N ILE A 65 17.83 0.22 -7.25
CA ILE A 65 16.66 0.99 -6.81
C ILE A 65 16.98 1.64 -5.47
N GLU A 66 16.92 2.95 -5.42
CA GLU A 66 17.06 3.71 -4.17
C GLU A 66 15.67 4.02 -3.59
N PRO A 67 15.32 3.45 -2.42
CA PRO A 67 14.06 3.79 -1.75
C PRO A 67 14.03 5.26 -1.36
N VAL A 68 12.90 5.92 -1.58
CA VAL A 68 12.70 7.29 -1.11
C VAL A 68 12.59 7.27 0.42
N ILE A 69 13.47 8.00 1.10
CA ILE A 69 13.46 8.18 2.55
C ILE A 69 12.96 9.58 2.84
N ASP A 70 11.84 9.67 3.56
CA ASP A 70 11.28 10.94 3.99
C ASP A 70 12.08 11.52 5.16
N ARG A 71 12.26 10.72 6.21
CA ARG A 71 13.00 11.12 7.41
C ARG A 71 13.62 9.92 8.12
N THR A 72 14.77 10.16 8.73
CA THR A 72 15.42 9.22 9.65
C THR A 72 15.43 9.83 11.05
N PHE A 73 15.03 9.05 12.04
CA PHE A 73 15.06 9.40 13.46
C PHE A 73 16.10 8.55 14.19
N ASP A 74 16.64 9.05 15.28
CA ASP A 74 17.46 8.24 16.17
C ASP A 74 16.56 7.35 17.07
N PHE A 75 17.12 6.31 17.68
CA PHE A 75 16.32 5.31 18.41
C PHE A 75 15.52 5.90 19.57
N ASP A 76 16.10 6.88 20.28
CA ASP A 76 15.45 7.59 21.38
C ASP A 76 14.31 8.52 20.91
N GLU A 77 14.24 8.81 19.61
CA GLU A 77 13.17 9.57 18.98
C GLU A 77 12.05 8.69 18.39
N ALA A 78 12.03 7.37 18.69
CA ALA A 78 11.05 6.42 18.11
C ALA A 78 9.59 6.89 18.26
N GLY A 79 9.24 7.54 19.39
CA GLY A 79 7.91 8.11 19.61
C GLY A 79 7.56 9.22 18.60
N GLN A 80 8.54 10.06 18.25
CA GLN A 80 8.37 11.12 17.25
C GLN A 80 8.26 10.53 15.84
N ALA A 81 9.02 9.47 15.53
CA ALA A 81 8.93 8.74 14.27
C ALA A 81 7.52 8.16 14.06
N CYS A 82 6.95 7.53 15.09
CA CYS A 82 5.57 7.01 15.05
C CYS A 82 4.55 8.13 14.86
N ALA A 83 4.67 9.24 15.58
CA ALA A 83 3.77 10.38 15.42
C ALA A 83 3.87 11.02 14.03
N HIS A 84 5.08 11.10 13.47
CA HIS A 84 5.30 11.59 12.11
C HIS A 84 4.64 10.67 11.05
N LEU A 85 4.78 9.35 11.24
CA LEU A 85 4.13 8.36 10.35
C LEU A 85 2.60 8.44 10.43
N ASP A 86 2.05 8.55 11.65
CA ASP A 86 0.60 8.63 11.91
C ASP A 86 -0.02 9.91 11.31
N GLY A 87 0.74 10.99 11.26
CA GLY A 87 0.34 12.26 10.64
C GLY A 87 0.08 12.17 9.13
N GLY A 88 0.56 11.11 8.45
CA GLY A 88 0.25 10.77 7.04
C GLY A 88 0.78 11.77 6.01
N GLY A 89 1.60 12.76 6.40
CA GLY A 89 2.15 13.76 5.48
C GLY A 89 3.49 13.37 4.83
N HIS A 90 4.05 12.21 5.19
CA HIS A 90 5.33 11.73 4.69
C HIS A 90 5.23 11.16 3.27
N ILE A 91 6.32 11.25 2.49
CA ILE A 91 6.45 10.63 1.16
C ILE A 91 7.66 9.69 1.19
N GLY A 92 7.41 8.40 1.08
CA GLY A 92 8.46 7.38 1.15
C GLY A 92 8.52 6.68 2.51
N LYS A 93 9.71 6.36 2.98
CA LYS A 93 9.92 5.59 4.21
C LYS A 93 10.34 6.49 5.38
N VAL A 94 9.79 6.22 6.54
CA VAL A 94 10.26 6.76 7.82
C VAL A 94 11.15 5.71 8.47
N LEU A 95 12.39 6.08 8.79
CA LEU A 95 13.38 5.17 9.35
C LEU A 95 13.69 5.52 10.80
N ILE A 96 14.03 4.50 11.58
CA ILE A 96 14.62 4.64 12.92
C ILE A 96 15.99 3.97 12.86
N ARG A 97 17.04 4.72 13.16
CA ARG A 97 18.42 4.24 13.20
C ARG A 97 18.78 3.81 14.62
N ASN A 98 19.31 2.63 14.79
CA ASN A 98 19.90 2.10 16.03
C ASN A 98 21.42 2.06 15.95
#